data_407b7bcc98ab8129edf44810f2982b5b
#
_entry.id   407b7bcc98ab8129edf44810f2982b5b
#
_cell.length_a   1.000
_cell.length_b   1.000
_cell.length_c   1.000
_cell.angle_alpha   90.00
_cell.angle_beta   90.00
_cell.angle_gamma   90.00
#
_symmetry.space_group_name_H-M   'P 1'
#
loop_
_entity.id
_entity.type
_entity.pdbx_description
1 polymer ?
#
loop_
_entity_poly.entity_id
_entity_poly.type
_entity_poly.pdbx_seq_one_letter_code
_entity_poly.pdbx_strand_id
1 'polypeptide(L)'
;DILVYLPDSVDTIKGENILTDDFGLGAYAFVMVDSSNNKKMLDLEKEIKKIEGVNAVVSIADATDTLIPIEMLPTQVTEKLNKDNETIIMVTFDGTTSEDVTIDAVRSLREVVGDATKVSSMTSMVIDTMDLSNKEIFAYVTIAVILCLAVLFVATDSYVIPFFLLGNIGFAIIYNMGSNIFLGQISYITQAITAVLQLGVTMDFSI
;
A
#
# COMPACT_ATOMS: atom_id res chain seq x y z
N ASP A 1 7.89 -0.96 -2.18
CA ASP A 1 8.26 -0.83 -0.78
C ASP A 1 9.78 -0.91 -0.63
N ILE A 2 10.30 -0.24 0.40
CA ILE A 2 11.75 -0.25 0.71
C ILE A 2 12.23 -1.66 1.09
N LEU A 3 11.38 -2.47 1.70
CA LEU A 3 11.73 -3.83 2.15
C LEU A 3 12.09 -4.76 0.98
N VAL A 4 11.44 -4.62 -0.18
CA VAL A 4 11.71 -5.42 -1.38
C VAL A 4 13.13 -5.20 -1.93
N TYR A 5 13.75 -4.05 -1.61
CA TYR A 5 15.10 -3.70 -2.10
C TYR A 5 16.20 -4.00 -1.08
N LEU A 6 15.84 -4.51 0.11
CA LEU A 6 16.83 -4.94 1.09
C LEU A 6 17.44 -6.28 0.67
N PRO A 7 18.77 -6.44 0.81
CA PRO A 7 19.41 -7.72 0.53
C PRO A 7 18.91 -8.82 1.49
N ASP A 8 18.78 -10.05 1.01
CA ASP A 8 18.39 -11.22 1.81
C ASP A 8 19.33 -11.49 3.01
N SER A 9 20.51 -10.89 3.01
CA SER A 9 21.48 -11.00 4.10
C SER A 9 21.10 -10.22 5.37
N VAL A 10 20.13 -9.30 5.27
CA VAL A 10 19.67 -8.47 6.40
C VAL A 10 18.85 -9.34 7.36
N ASP A 11 19.10 -9.20 8.66
CA ASP A 11 18.49 -10.05 9.68
C ASP A 11 16.97 -9.91 9.74
N THR A 12 16.42 -8.73 9.42
CA THR A 12 14.98 -8.52 9.32
C THR A 12 14.35 -9.34 8.22
N ILE A 13 14.98 -9.39 7.03
CA ILE A 13 14.49 -10.18 5.89
C ILE A 13 14.59 -11.67 6.19
N LYS A 14 15.69 -12.12 6.79
CA LYS A 14 15.82 -13.52 7.24
C LYS A 14 14.74 -13.90 8.26
N GLY A 15 14.47 -13.00 9.21
CA GLY A 15 13.43 -13.22 10.21
C GLY A 15 12.04 -13.30 9.59
N GLU A 16 11.71 -12.42 8.63
CA GLU A 16 10.46 -12.42 7.90
C GLU A 16 10.29 -13.71 7.06
N ASN A 17 11.33 -14.14 6.36
CA ASN A 17 11.33 -15.39 5.60
C ASN A 17 11.12 -16.61 6.50
N ILE A 18 11.79 -16.69 7.66
CA ILE A 18 11.59 -17.77 8.62
C ILE A 18 10.14 -17.78 9.15
N LEU A 19 9.59 -16.60 9.47
CA LEU A 19 8.21 -16.52 9.93
C LEU A 19 7.22 -16.99 8.86
N THR A 20 7.46 -16.64 7.61
CA THR A 20 6.59 -17.02 6.49
C THR A 20 6.76 -18.50 6.13
N ASP A 21 8.00 -18.97 5.94
CA ASP A 21 8.29 -20.29 5.41
C ASP A 21 8.14 -21.39 6.46
N ASP A 22 8.62 -21.17 7.70
CA ASP A 22 8.65 -22.18 8.74
C ASP A 22 7.40 -22.15 9.63
N PHE A 23 6.84 -20.95 9.87
CA PHE A 23 5.69 -20.78 10.76
C PHE A 23 4.38 -20.49 10.02
N GLY A 24 4.41 -20.25 8.71
CA GLY A 24 3.23 -19.86 7.92
C GLY A 24 2.62 -18.52 8.38
N LEU A 25 3.43 -17.65 9.00
CA LEU A 25 3.04 -16.35 9.49
C LEU A 25 3.57 -15.27 8.55
N GLY A 26 2.83 -15.02 7.47
CA GLY A 26 3.06 -13.90 6.57
C GLY A 26 2.57 -12.57 7.15
N ALA A 27 2.21 -11.64 6.28
CA ALA A 27 1.62 -10.38 6.69
C ALA A 27 0.29 -10.60 7.40
N TYR A 28 -0.11 -9.63 8.20
CA TYR A 28 -1.39 -9.67 8.92
C TYR A 28 -2.13 -8.33 8.82
N ALA A 29 -3.45 -8.39 8.96
CA ALA A 29 -4.32 -7.24 9.05
C ALA A 29 -5.30 -7.38 10.20
N PHE A 30 -5.65 -6.27 10.81
CA PHE A 30 -6.75 -6.16 11.74
C PHE A 30 -7.93 -5.49 11.07
N VAL A 31 -9.08 -6.14 11.15
CA VAL A 31 -10.36 -5.65 10.62
C VAL A 31 -11.26 -5.36 11.79
N MET A 32 -11.68 -4.11 11.93
CA MET A 32 -12.59 -3.67 12.98
C MET A 32 -14.02 -3.78 12.46
N VAL A 33 -14.84 -4.61 13.11
CA VAL A 33 -16.21 -4.92 12.69
C VAL A 33 -17.21 -4.70 13.81
N ASP A 34 -18.47 -4.38 13.45
CA ASP A 34 -19.57 -4.26 14.39
C ASP A 34 -19.94 -5.66 14.94
N SER A 35 -19.79 -5.84 16.25
CA SER A 35 -20.08 -7.08 16.97
C SER A 35 -21.57 -7.27 17.33
N SER A 36 -22.42 -6.28 17.04
CA SER A 36 -23.85 -6.33 17.40
C SER A 36 -24.61 -7.45 16.69
N ASN A 37 -24.07 -8.00 15.59
CA ASN A 37 -24.69 -9.04 14.79
C ASN A 37 -23.73 -10.18 14.43
N ASN A 38 -23.68 -11.20 15.28
CA ASN A 38 -22.83 -12.39 15.12
C ASN A 38 -23.01 -13.06 13.75
N LYS A 39 -24.23 -13.07 13.18
CA LYS A 39 -24.46 -13.69 11.87
C LYS A 39 -23.76 -12.93 10.76
N LYS A 40 -23.85 -11.60 10.77
CA LYS A 40 -23.13 -10.78 9.76
C LYS A 40 -21.64 -10.95 9.87
N MET A 41 -21.10 -11.03 11.10
CA MET A 41 -19.69 -11.24 11.34
C MET A 41 -19.21 -12.59 10.80
N LEU A 42 -19.92 -13.68 11.09
CA LEU A 42 -19.60 -15.03 10.57
C LEU A 42 -19.71 -15.11 9.03
N ASP A 43 -20.68 -14.42 8.43
CA ASP A 43 -20.80 -14.37 6.99
C ASP A 43 -19.65 -13.56 6.36
N LEU A 44 -19.24 -12.46 6.97
CA LEU A 44 -18.08 -11.67 6.56
C LEU A 44 -16.76 -12.48 6.65
N GLU A 45 -16.56 -13.23 7.75
CA GLU A 45 -15.39 -14.12 7.87
C GLU A 45 -15.33 -15.16 6.75
N LYS A 46 -16.47 -15.74 6.37
CA LYS A 46 -16.54 -16.69 5.26
C LYS A 46 -16.19 -16.05 3.92
N GLU A 47 -16.56 -14.79 3.73
CA GLU A 47 -16.21 -14.05 2.53
C GLU A 47 -14.72 -13.68 2.51
N ILE A 48 -14.17 -13.24 3.63
CA ILE A 48 -12.75 -12.96 3.78
C ILE A 48 -11.89 -14.21 3.54
N LYS A 49 -12.31 -15.37 4.05
CA LYS A 49 -11.62 -16.68 3.84
C LYS A 49 -11.57 -17.14 2.37
N LYS A 50 -12.37 -16.54 1.48
CA LYS A 50 -12.37 -16.86 0.04
C LYS A 50 -11.41 -15.99 -0.78
N ILE A 51 -10.87 -14.94 -0.19
CA ILE A 51 -9.95 -14.03 -0.87
C ILE A 51 -8.64 -14.79 -1.12
N GLU A 52 -8.15 -14.74 -2.35
CA GLU A 52 -6.88 -15.32 -2.72
C GLU A 52 -5.72 -14.63 -1.98
N GLY A 53 -4.80 -15.42 -1.41
CA GLY A 53 -3.70 -14.92 -0.59
C GLY A 53 -4.03 -14.74 0.89
N VAL A 54 -5.28 -15.01 1.33
CA VAL A 54 -5.64 -15.09 2.75
C VAL A 54 -5.35 -16.50 3.27
N ASN A 55 -4.48 -16.59 4.28
CA ASN A 55 -4.09 -17.82 4.94
C ASN A 55 -5.11 -18.22 6.02
N ALA A 56 -5.32 -17.34 7.00
CA ALA A 56 -6.26 -17.60 8.08
C ALA A 56 -7.01 -16.34 8.50
N VAL A 57 -8.21 -16.54 9.03
CA VAL A 57 -9.04 -15.52 9.64
C VAL A 57 -9.35 -15.97 11.06
N VAL A 58 -9.00 -15.17 12.03
CA VAL A 58 -9.17 -15.48 13.47
C VAL A 58 -9.98 -14.36 14.11
N SER A 59 -11.10 -14.73 14.72
CA SER A 59 -11.96 -13.83 15.48
C SER A 59 -12.19 -14.33 16.89
N ILE A 60 -12.75 -13.47 17.74
CA ILE A 60 -13.21 -13.90 19.07
C ILE A 60 -14.35 -14.93 18.93
N ALA A 61 -15.17 -14.84 17.88
CA ALA A 61 -16.24 -15.78 17.64
C ALA A 61 -15.72 -17.21 17.40
N ASP A 62 -14.61 -17.35 16.67
CA ASP A 62 -13.94 -18.64 16.48
C ASP A 62 -13.45 -19.25 17.82
N ALA A 63 -13.00 -18.42 18.74
CA ALA A 63 -12.56 -18.86 20.07
C ALA A 63 -13.71 -19.30 20.96
N THR A 64 -14.93 -18.78 20.73
CA THR A 64 -16.13 -19.07 21.52
C THR A 64 -16.95 -20.21 20.95
N ASP A 65 -16.88 -20.49 19.64
CA ASP A 65 -17.62 -21.58 19.00
C ASP A 65 -17.03 -22.97 19.32
N THR A 66 -15.80 -23.00 19.82
CA THR A 66 -15.06 -24.24 20.07
C THR A 66 -15.06 -24.76 21.49
N LEU A 67 -15.85 -24.28 22.44
CA LEU A 67 -16.00 -24.86 23.79
C LEU A 67 -15.81 -23.90 24.99
N ILE A 68 -15.46 -22.63 24.77
CA ILE A 68 -15.23 -21.68 25.87
C ILE A 68 -16.23 -20.52 25.75
N PRO A 69 -17.20 -20.39 26.67
CA PRO A 69 -18.04 -19.19 26.73
C PRO A 69 -17.20 -17.91 26.87
N ILE A 70 -17.64 -16.82 26.22
CA ILE A 70 -16.93 -15.53 26.27
C ILE A 70 -16.67 -15.08 27.72
N GLU A 71 -17.59 -15.42 28.64
CA GLU A 71 -17.47 -15.08 30.05
C GLU A 71 -16.32 -15.81 30.78
N MET A 72 -15.78 -16.87 30.19
CA MET A 72 -14.63 -17.60 30.72
C MET A 72 -13.27 -17.06 30.21
N LEU A 73 -13.27 -16.21 29.18
CA LEU A 73 -12.06 -15.55 28.74
C LEU A 73 -11.62 -14.50 29.78
N PRO A 74 -10.31 -14.33 30.00
CA PRO A 74 -9.82 -13.27 30.89
C PRO A 74 -10.40 -11.92 30.46
N THR A 75 -10.97 -11.17 31.38
CA THR A 75 -11.56 -9.85 31.14
C THR A 75 -10.61 -8.89 30.44
N GLN A 76 -9.31 -9.04 30.67
CA GLN A 76 -8.26 -8.27 29.99
C GLN A 76 -8.20 -8.52 28.48
N VAL A 77 -8.63 -9.67 27.99
CA VAL A 77 -8.67 -10.02 26.57
C VAL A 77 -9.98 -9.54 25.95
N THR A 78 -11.09 -9.80 26.63
CA THR A 78 -12.42 -9.40 26.12
C THR A 78 -12.61 -7.89 26.08
N GLU A 79 -12.13 -7.15 27.09
CA GLU A 79 -12.20 -5.69 27.11
C GLU A 79 -11.31 -5.02 26.03
N LYS A 80 -10.21 -5.65 25.63
CA LYS A 80 -9.32 -5.12 24.58
C LYS A 80 -9.77 -5.46 23.17
N LEU A 81 -10.43 -6.59 23.00
CA LEU A 81 -10.85 -7.10 21.68
C LEU A 81 -12.31 -6.75 21.36
N ASN A 82 -13.11 -6.36 22.37
CA ASN A 82 -14.50 -5.94 22.16
C ASN A 82 -14.74 -4.63 22.93
N LYS A 83 -14.96 -3.55 22.22
CA LYS A 83 -15.21 -2.22 22.79
C LYS A 83 -16.27 -1.50 21.97
N ASP A 84 -17.23 -0.88 22.65
CA ASP A 84 -18.26 -0.03 22.03
C ASP A 84 -19.06 -0.74 20.91
N ASN A 85 -19.35 -2.03 21.06
CA ASN A 85 -19.96 -2.91 20.06
C ASN A 85 -19.10 -3.18 18.81
N GLU A 86 -17.81 -2.90 18.88
CA GLU A 86 -16.86 -3.26 17.83
C GLU A 86 -15.93 -4.38 18.30
N THR A 87 -15.60 -5.29 17.40
CA THR A 87 -14.62 -6.37 17.63
C THR A 87 -13.57 -6.39 16.54
N ILE A 88 -12.46 -7.07 16.81
CA ILE A 88 -11.33 -7.16 15.90
C ILE A 88 -11.26 -8.58 15.33
N ILE A 89 -11.20 -8.66 14.01
CA ILE A 89 -10.85 -9.87 13.27
C ILE A 89 -9.41 -9.73 12.81
N MET A 90 -8.59 -10.73 13.09
CA MET A 90 -7.23 -10.83 12.58
C MET A 90 -7.24 -11.69 11.32
N VAL A 91 -6.69 -11.14 10.25
CA VAL A 91 -6.52 -11.82 8.96
C VAL A 91 -5.02 -11.99 8.71
N THR A 92 -4.57 -13.19 8.42
CA THR A 92 -3.19 -13.48 8.02
C THR A 92 -3.13 -13.81 6.54
N PHE A 93 -2.00 -13.48 5.91
CA PHE A 93 -1.79 -13.66 4.47
C PHE A 93 -0.65 -14.63 4.22
N ASP A 94 -0.64 -15.25 3.03
CA ASP A 94 0.39 -16.20 2.63
C ASP A 94 1.75 -15.55 2.36
N GLY A 95 1.74 -14.30 1.89
CA GLY A 95 2.96 -13.57 1.52
C GLY A 95 3.42 -12.58 2.57
N THR A 96 4.57 -11.98 2.31
CA THR A 96 5.15 -10.90 3.13
C THR A 96 4.40 -9.57 2.95
N THR A 97 4.70 -8.59 3.78
CA THR A 97 4.00 -7.29 3.82
C THR A 97 3.94 -6.56 2.47
N SER A 98 4.92 -6.76 1.61
CA SER A 98 5.14 -5.98 0.38
C SER A 98 5.00 -6.77 -0.89
N GLU A 99 4.67 -8.04 -0.80
CA GLU A 99 4.42 -8.89 -1.96
C GLU A 99 3.10 -8.51 -2.66
N ASP A 100 3.10 -8.60 -3.99
CA ASP A 100 1.95 -8.26 -4.80
C ASP A 100 0.70 -9.07 -4.41
N VAL A 101 0.87 -10.37 -4.08
CA VAL A 101 -0.21 -11.24 -3.60
C VAL A 101 -0.87 -10.68 -2.34
N THR A 102 -0.07 -10.19 -1.40
CA THR A 102 -0.59 -9.60 -0.16
C THR A 102 -1.25 -8.24 -0.40
N ILE A 103 -0.67 -7.43 -1.28
CA ILE A 103 -1.23 -6.13 -1.68
C ILE A 103 -2.61 -6.32 -2.32
N ASP A 104 -2.74 -7.27 -3.25
CA ASP A 104 -4.00 -7.57 -3.93
C ASP A 104 -5.03 -8.17 -2.96
N ALA A 105 -4.59 -9.05 -2.05
CA ALA A 105 -5.44 -9.61 -1.01
C ALA A 105 -5.99 -8.52 -0.07
N VAL A 106 -5.17 -7.55 0.35
CA VAL A 106 -5.59 -6.43 1.21
C VAL A 106 -6.52 -5.48 0.46
N ARG A 107 -6.32 -5.24 -0.84
CA ARG A 107 -7.25 -4.46 -1.68
C ARG A 107 -8.61 -5.15 -1.75
N SER A 108 -8.62 -6.45 -2.05
CA SER A 108 -9.84 -7.27 -2.07
C SER A 108 -10.52 -7.33 -0.71
N LEU A 109 -9.75 -7.42 0.37
CA LEU A 109 -10.26 -7.36 1.74
C LEU A 109 -11.01 -6.05 2.01
N ARG A 110 -10.45 -4.90 1.60
CA ARG A 110 -11.10 -3.60 1.74
C ARG A 110 -12.40 -3.50 0.95
N GLU A 111 -12.45 -4.08 -0.25
CA GLU A 111 -13.68 -4.14 -1.06
C GLU A 111 -14.78 -4.99 -0.39
N VAL A 112 -14.43 -6.15 0.16
CA VAL A 112 -15.36 -7.08 0.84
C VAL A 112 -15.91 -6.45 2.12
N VAL A 113 -15.07 -5.80 2.93
CA VAL A 113 -15.51 -5.23 4.22
C VAL A 113 -16.22 -3.88 4.05
N GLY A 114 -15.99 -3.17 2.94
CA GLY A 114 -16.61 -1.88 2.62
C GLY A 114 -16.12 -0.71 3.46
N ASP A 115 -16.60 0.49 3.13
CA ASP A 115 -16.14 1.76 3.73
C ASP A 115 -16.49 1.93 5.22
N ALA A 116 -17.51 1.22 5.70
CA ALA A 116 -17.93 1.30 7.11
C ALA A 116 -16.98 0.56 8.06
N THR A 117 -16.11 -0.28 7.53
CA THR A 117 -15.20 -1.14 8.28
C THR A 117 -13.77 -0.65 8.13
N LYS A 118 -13.02 -0.63 9.22
CA LYS A 118 -11.63 -0.16 9.21
C LYS A 118 -10.67 -1.33 9.13
N VAL A 119 -9.80 -1.31 8.12
CA VAL A 119 -8.71 -2.26 7.95
C VAL A 119 -7.40 -1.58 8.31
N SER A 120 -6.65 -2.17 9.25
CA SER A 120 -5.35 -1.68 9.68
C SER A 120 -4.29 -2.77 9.52
N SER A 121 -3.29 -2.51 8.72
CA SER A 121 -2.12 -3.38 8.51
C SER A 121 -0.93 -2.58 8.02
N MET A 122 0.26 -3.17 8.09
CA MET A 122 1.44 -2.56 7.47
C MET A 122 1.27 -2.49 5.94
N THR A 123 0.73 -3.54 5.32
CA THR A 123 0.40 -3.56 3.88
C THR A 123 -0.62 -2.48 3.52
N SER A 124 -1.63 -2.24 4.35
CA SER A 124 -2.58 -1.14 4.15
C SER A 124 -1.88 0.23 4.11
N MET A 125 -0.91 0.44 5.00
CA MET A 125 -0.13 1.68 5.04
C MET A 125 0.73 1.84 3.78
N VAL A 126 1.32 0.75 3.29
CA VAL A 126 2.07 0.74 2.01
C VAL A 126 1.15 1.11 0.86
N ILE A 127 -0.02 0.48 0.75
CA ILE A 127 -1.02 0.77 -0.31
C ILE A 127 -1.45 2.23 -0.27
N ASP A 128 -1.83 2.74 0.90
CA ASP A 128 -2.29 4.12 1.06
C ASP A 128 -1.19 5.12 0.68
N THR A 129 0.06 4.82 1.03
CA THR A 129 1.21 5.66 0.68
C THR A 129 1.47 5.63 -0.83
N MET A 130 1.36 4.46 -1.47
CA MET A 130 1.50 4.33 -2.93
C MET A 130 0.40 5.10 -3.67
N ASP A 131 -0.85 4.94 -3.26
CA ASP A 131 -2.00 5.57 -3.90
C ASP A 131 -1.96 7.09 -3.70
N LEU A 132 -1.61 7.57 -2.51
CA LEU A 132 -1.41 8.99 -2.22
C LEU A 132 -0.27 9.57 -3.05
N SER A 133 0.90 8.89 -3.08
CA SER A 133 2.05 9.30 -3.88
C SER A 133 1.69 9.43 -5.35
N ASN A 134 1.03 8.43 -5.93
CA ASN A 134 0.62 8.46 -7.33
C ASN A 134 -0.35 9.62 -7.62
N LYS A 135 -1.27 9.90 -6.72
CA LYS A 135 -2.21 11.02 -6.87
C LYS A 135 -1.51 12.38 -6.78
N GLU A 136 -0.59 12.53 -5.85
CA GLU A 136 0.11 13.81 -5.61
C GLU A 136 1.16 14.12 -6.67
N ILE A 137 1.84 13.11 -7.25
CA ILE A 137 2.83 13.30 -8.31
C ILE A 137 2.25 14.12 -9.47
N PHE A 138 1.05 13.81 -9.93
CA PHE A 138 0.42 14.55 -11.03
C PHE A 138 0.22 16.02 -10.70
N ALA A 139 -0.18 16.35 -9.46
CA ALA A 139 -0.36 17.73 -9.03
C ALA A 139 0.99 18.47 -8.97
N TYR A 140 2.01 17.86 -8.36
CA TYR A 140 3.33 18.47 -8.25
C TYR A 140 4.01 18.67 -9.59
N VAL A 141 3.96 17.67 -10.48
CA VAL A 141 4.51 17.78 -11.84
C VAL A 141 3.79 18.88 -12.63
N THR A 142 2.47 18.99 -12.52
CA THR A 142 1.70 20.05 -13.19
C THR A 142 2.12 21.43 -12.68
N ILE A 143 2.22 21.63 -11.37
CA ILE A 143 2.68 22.90 -10.79
C ILE A 143 4.10 23.21 -11.24
N ALA A 144 5.01 22.25 -11.22
CA ALA A 144 6.39 22.41 -11.66
C ALA A 144 6.47 22.82 -13.14
N VAL A 145 5.70 22.20 -14.02
CA VAL A 145 5.63 22.54 -15.46
C VAL A 145 5.13 23.98 -15.67
N ILE A 146 4.11 24.39 -14.92
CA ILE A 146 3.59 25.78 -15.01
C ILE A 146 4.65 26.79 -14.57
N LEU A 147 5.32 26.53 -13.46
CA LEU A 147 6.40 27.40 -12.96
C LEU A 147 7.58 27.45 -13.95
N CYS A 148 7.98 26.29 -14.49
CA CYS A 148 9.02 26.23 -15.53
C CYS A 148 8.65 27.04 -16.76
N LEU A 149 7.41 26.91 -17.26
CA LEU A 149 6.94 27.74 -18.38
C LEU A 149 7.01 29.24 -18.07
N ALA A 150 6.57 29.65 -16.89
CA ALA A 150 6.60 31.05 -16.48
C ALA A 150 8.05 31.62 -16.47
N VAL A 151 8.98 30.87 -15.90
CA VAL A 151 10.40 31.25 -15.88
C VAL A 151 10.98 31.31 -17.29
N LEU A 152 10.71 30.30 -18.12
CA LEU A 152 11.21 30.26 -19.50
C LEU A 152 10.64 31.40 -20.37
N PHE A 153 9.41 31.79 -20.19
CA PHE A 153 8.81 32.95 -20.90
C PHE A 153 9.49 34.27 -20.52
N VAL A 154 9.97 34.38 -19.28
CA VAL A 154 10.70 35.58 -18.83
C VAL A 154 12.18 35.54 -19.29
N ALA A 155 12.77 34.35 -19.33
CA ALA A 155 14.19 34.16 -19.66
C ALA A 155 14.47 34.16 -21.16
N THR A 156 13.48 33.83 -22.00
CA THR A 156 13.66 33.71 -23.46
C THR A 156 12.88 34.81 -24.20
N ASP A 157 13.50 35.39 -25.22
CA ASP A 157 12.85 36.40 -26.09
C ASP A 157 11.86 35.79 -27.09
N SER A 158 11.52 34.49 -26.97
CA SER A 158 10.67 33.78 -27.91
C SER A 158 9.59 33.00 -27.18
N TYR A 159 8.33 33.10 -27.64
CA TYR A 159 7.20 32.34 -27.10
C TYR A 159 7.21 30.86 -27.53
N VAL A 160 7.97 30.50 -28.54
CA VAL A 160 7.97 29.14 -29.12
C VAL A 160 9.02 28.24 -28.45
N ILE A 161 10.16 28.79 -28.07
CA ILE A 161 11.28 28.06 -27.48
C ILE A 161 10.88 27.32 -26.18
N PRO A 162 10.14 27.93 -25.24
CA PRO A 162 9.71 27.25 -24.02
C PRO A 162 8.93 25.97 -24.25
N PHE A 163 8.04 25.96 -25.26
CA PHE A 163 7.25 24.75 -25.59
C PHE A 163 8.12 23.63 -26.18
N PHE A 164 9.11 23.96 -27.02
CA PHE A 164 10.02 22.94 -27.53
C PHE A 164 10.92 22.36 -26.43
N LEU A 165 11.41 23.19 -25.52
CA LEU A 165 12.21 22.73 -24.38
C LEU A 165 11.41 21.80 -23.47
N LEU A 166 10.19 22.20 -23.10
CA LEU A 166 9.31 21.33 -22.30
C LEU A 166 8.90 20.07 -23.02
N GLY A 167 8.65 20.14 -24.34
CA GLY A 167 8.38 18.96 -25.16
C GLY A 167 9.56 17.98 -25.12
N ASN A 168 10.78 18.47 -25.26
CA ASN A 168 12.00 17.64 -25.17
C ASN A 168 12.15 16.98 -23.80
N ILE A 169 11.91 17.74 -22.71
CA ILE A 169 11.93 17.21 -21.34
C ILE A 169 10.84 16.14 -21.17
N GLY A 170 9.63 16.40 -21.68
CA GLY A 170 8.53 15.42 -21.66
C GLY A 170 8.88 14.11 -22.38
N PHE A 171 9.51 14.18 -23.54
CA PHE A 171 10.01 12.99 -24.23
C PHE A 171 11.11 12.28 -23.42
N ALA A 172 12.01 13.01 -22.79
CA ALA A 172 13.05 12.42 -21.96
C ALA A 172 12.46 11.68 -20.74
N ILE A 173 11.43 12.24 -20.09
CA ILE A 173 10.72 11.59 -18.98
C ILE A 173 10.03 10.30 -19.48
N ILE A 174 9.28 10.38 -20.58
CA ILE A 174 8.59 9.20 -21.16
C ILE A 174 9.59 8.12 -21.53
N TYR A 175 10.73 8.48 -22.14
CA TYR A 175 11.76 7.53 -22.51
C TYR A 175 12.41 6.88 -21.29
N ASN A 176 12.68 7.66 -20.24
CA ASN A 176 13.25 7.15 -18.98
C ASN A 176 12.26 6.21 -18.28
N MET A 177 10.99 6.62 -18.14
CA MET A 177 9.95 5.77 -17.54
C MET A 177 9.67 4.52 -18.37
N GLY A 178 9.69 4.65 -19.71
CA GLY A 178 9.51 3.51 -20.62
C GLY A 178 10.66 2.50 -20.56
N SER A 179 11.91 2.95 -20.38
CA SER A 179 13.07 2.07 -20.23
C SER A 179 13.05 1.26 -18.93
N ASN A 180 12.30 1.70 -17.94
CA ASN A 180 12.12 1.00 -16.67
C ASN A 180 11.42 -0.36 -16.81
N ILE A 181 10.67 -0.59 -17.89
CA ILE A 181 10.07 -1.90 -18.21
C ILE A 181 11.15 -2.99 -18.28
N PHE A 182 12.38 -2.66 -18.70
CA PHE A 182 13.49 -3.61 -18.75
C PHE A 182 14.12 -3.92 -17.38
N LEU A 183 13.87 -3.07 -16.37
CA LEU A 183 14.43 -3.19 -15.03
C LEU A 183 13.48 -3.93 -14.05
N GLY A 184 12.27 -4.25 -14.50
CA GLY A 184 11.25 -4.90 -13.67
C GLY A 184 10.54 -3.91 -12.74
N GLN A 185 10.44 -4.25 -11.46
CA GLN A 185 9.76 -3.41 -10.49
C GLN A 185 10.62 -2.22 -10.04
N ILE A 186 10.01 -1.05 -9.95
CA ILE A 186 10.64 0.17 -9.46
C ILE A 186 9.84 0.69 -8.27
N SER A 187 10.55 1.09 -7.22
CA SER A 187 9.92 1.73 -6.05
C SER A 187 9.13 2.97 -6.48
N TYR A 188 7.91 3.10 -5.96
CA TYR A 188 7.08 4.28 -6.17
C TYR A 188 7.79 5.57 -5.73
N ILE A 189 8.63 5.51 -4.69
CA ILE A 189 9.45 6.63 -4.22
C ILE A 189 10.46 7.02 -5.31
N THR A 190 11.16 6.04 -5.89
CA THR A 190 12.11 6.28 -6.98
C THR A 190 11.43 6.87 -8.21
N GLN A 191 10.25 6.37 -8.56
CA GLN A 191 9.47 6.88 -9.68
C GLN A 191 9.07 8.36 -9.48
N ALA A 192 8.60 8.71 -8.28
CA ALA A 192 8.22 10.07 -7.93
C ALA A 192 9.40 11.03 -8.00
N ILE A 193 10.51 10.68 -7.36
CA ILE A 193 11.72 11.50 -7.30
C ILE A 193 12.33 11.65 -8.69
N THR A 194 12.38 10.58 -9.48
CA THR A 194 12.96 10.60 -10.84
C THR A 194 12.23 11.59 -11.75
N ALA A 195 10.89 11.62 -11.72
CA ALA A 195 10.11 12.53 -12.55
C ALA A 195 10.43 14.00 -12.21
N VAL A 196 10.50 14.35 -10.92
CA VAL A 196 10.79 15.71 -10.46
C VAL A 196 12.23 16.11 -10.70
N LEU A 197 13.19 15.21 -10.40
CA LEU A 197 14.61 15.48 -10.64
C LEU A 197 14.92 15.63 -12.12
N GLN A 198 14.33 14.79 -12.96
CA GLN A 198 14.55 14.86 -14.41
C GLN A 198 14.02 16.18 -14.99
N LEU A 199 12.85 16.64 -14.51
CA LEU A 199 12.35 17.96 -14.91
C LEU A 199 13.34 19.07 -14.53
N GLY A 200 13.85 19.09 -13.29
CA GLY A 200 14.80 20.12 -12.81
C GLY A 200 16.15 20.06 -13.48
N VAL A 201 16.80 18.88 -13.48
CA VAL A 201 18.16 18.71 -14.01
C VAL A 201 18.21 18.88 -15.53
N THR A 202 17.24 18.32 -16.26
CA THR A 202 17.21 18.45 -17.73
C THR A 202 16.98 19.89 -18.15
N MET A 203 16.19 20.65 -17.37
CA MET A 203 15.94 22.06 -17.63
C MET A 203 17.23 22.90 -17.46
N ASP A 204 17.99 22.67 -16.37
CA ASP A 204 19.23 23.39 -16.11
C ASP A 204 20.29 23.21 -17.23
N PHE A 205 20.30 22.04 -17.89
CA PHE A 205 21.22 21.78 -19.01
C PHE A 205 20.67 22.18 -20.37
N SER A 206 19.39 22.56 -20.45
CA SER A 206 18.73 22.89 -21.73
C SER A 206 18.64 24.40 -21.98
N ILE A 207 18.89 25.21 -20.97
CA ILE A 207 18.95 26.69 -21.01
C ILE A 207 20.40 27.12 -21.20
#